data_e7e566a3444f4f6fdfac9e9f4d469b83
#
_entry.id   e7e566a3444f4f6fdfac9e9f4d469b83
#
_cell.length_a   1.000
_cell.length_b   1.000
_cell.length_c   1.000
_cell.angle_alpha   90.00
_cell.angle_beta   90.00
_cell.angle_gamma   90.00
#
_symmetry.space_group_name_H-M   'P 1'
#
loop_
_entity.id
_entity.type
_entity.pdbx_description
1 polymer ?
#
loop_
_entity_poly.entity_id
_entity_poly.type
_entity_poly.pdbx_seq_one_letter_code
_entity_poly.pdbx_strand_id
1 'polypeptide(L)'
;MAKFYSGKDGSLKVDDVEIAKLQNWSFSMSMAVIESTSMGDTDRILHNGLRSYSGSARAYYYTDAAGGNSKLNKVLTAAIKESEGTASGDGANAESDEVKIECILEDGSSPRSLVFKAWITSVGMSSSVGEVSSVDFSWEANGAPISSSTLLAT
;
A
#
# COMPACT_ATOMS: atom_id res chain seq x y z
N MET A 1 -6.31 25.20 15.93
CA MET A 1 -6.90 24.04 16.64
C MET A 1 -6.46 22.77 15.96
N ALA A 2 -6.04 21.77 16.72
CA ALA A 2 -5.68 20.48 16.14
C ALA A 2 -6.92 19.80 15.53
N LYS A 3 -6.76 19.19 14.35
CA LYS A 3 -7.79 18.43 13.68
C LYS A 3 -7.47 16.96 13.77
N PHE A 4 -8.45 16.16 14.13
CA PHE A 4 -8.32 14.71 14.22
C PHE A 4 -9.08 14.06 13.06
N TYR A 5 -8.45 13.08 12.44
CA TYR A 5 -9.04 12.30 11.35
C TYR A 5 -9.62 11.00 11.92
N SER A 6 -10.75 10.59 11.39
CA SER A 6 -11.35 9.31 11.73
C SER A 6 -11.18 8.31 10.58
N GLY A 7 -11.41 7.02 10.86
CA GLY A 7 -11.31 5.99 9.82
C GLY A 7 -12.26 6.18 8.63
N LYS A 8 -13.33 6.93 8.79
CA LYS A 8 -14.23 7.29 7.69
C LYS A 8 -13.65 8.31 6.71
N ASP A 9 -12.61 9.03 7.14
CA ASP A 9 -11.92 10.05 6.33
C ASP A 9 -10.77 9.44 5.51
N GLY A 10 -10.51 8.16 5.69
CA GLY A 10 -9.45 7.44 5.00
C GLY A 10 -9.93 6.77 3.71
N SER A 11 -9.13 6.86 2.66
CA SER A 11 -9.34 6.14 1.41
C SER A 11 -8.00 5.62 0.85
N LEU A 12 -8.10 4.71 -0.09
CA LEU A 12 -6.94 4.12 -0.76
C LEU A 12 -7.20 4.10 -2.26
N LYS A 13 -6.22 4.57 -3.03
CA LYS A 13 -6.25 4.47 -4.49
C LYS A 13 -5.16 3.51 -4.96
N VAL A 14 -5.50 2.75 -5.98
CA VAL A 14 -4.55 1.93 -6.73
C VAL A 14 -4.60 2.38 -8.18
N ASP A 15 -3.46 2.83 -8.72
CA ASP A 15 -3.36 3.40 -10.05
C ASP A 15 -4.40 4.50 -10.34
N ASP A 16 -4.51 5.46 -9.43
CA ASP A 16 -5.41 6.61 -9.50
C ASP A 16 -6.91 6.29 -9.43
N VAL A 17 -7.28 5.06 -9.11
CA VAL A 17 -8.68 4.67 -8.90
C VAL A 17 -8.90 4.22 -7.46
N GLU A 18 -9.86 4.84 -6.81
CA GLU A 18 -10.22 4.53 -5.45
C GLU A 18 -10.80 3.12 -5.32
N ILE A 19 -10.34 2.39 -4.31
CA ILE A 19 -10.93 1.12 -3.92
C ILE A 19 -12.17 1.43 -3.08
N ALA A 20 -13.34 1.21 -3.67
CA ALA A 20 -14.59 1.28 -2.93
C ALA A 20 -14.68 0.12 -1.93
N LYS A 21 -15.51 0.30 -0.89
CA LYS A 21 -15.73 -0.72 0.14
C LYS A 21 -14.46 -1.13 0.92
N LEU A 22 -13.51 -0.22 1.02
CA LEU A 22 -12.34 -0.39 1.87
C LEU A 22 -12.78 -0.45 3.35
N GLN A 23 -12.26 -1.41 4.10
CA GLN A 23 -12.50 -1.52 5.53
C GLN A 23 -11.43 -0.78 6.34
N ASN A 24 -10.18 -1.02 5.99
CA ASN A 24 -9.04 -0.39 6.65
C ASN A 24 -7.81 -0.39 5.75
N TRP A 25 -6.88 0.47 6.09
CA TRP A 25 -5.53 0.42 5.56
C TRP A 25 -4.55 0.81 6.66
N SER A 26 -3.34 0.33 6.55
CA SER A 26 -2.25 0.68 7.44
C SER A 26 -0.97 0.93 6.65
N PHE A 27 -0.11 1.72 7.22
CA PHE A 27 1.17 2.08 6.64
C PHE A 27 2.22 2.04 7.73
N SER A 28 3.39 1.51 7.42
CA SER A 28 4.54 1.53 8.30
C SER A 28 5.81 1.91 7.56
N MET A 29 6.67 2.58 8.27
CA MET A 29 7.99 2.98 7.81
C MET A 29 9.03 2.48 8.80
N SER A 30 10.11 1.93 8.29
CA SER A 30 11.26 1.55 9.10
C SER A 30 12.55 2.08 8.51
N MET A 31 13.52 2.31 9.37
CA MET A 31 14.86 2.73 8.99
C MET A 31 15.87 1.82 9.68
N ALA A 32 16.76 1.23 8.91
CA ALA A 32 17.88 0.51 9.47
C ALA A 32 18.84 1.49 10.14
N VAL A 33 19.43 1.09 11.24
CA VAL A 33 20.43 1.86 11.96
C VAL A 33 21.76 1.13 11.86
N ILE A 34 22.79 1.87 11.49
CA ILE A 34 24.17 1.35 11.39
C ILE A 34 24.94 1.85 12.59
N GLU A 35 25.52 0.94 13.33
CA GLU A 35 26.35 1.28 14.49
C GLU A 35 27.82 1.33 14.10
N SER A 36 28.49 2.39 14.48
CA SER A 36 29.94 2.57 14.28
C SER A 36 30.71 2.83 15.57
N THR A 37 30.21 2.28 16.67
CA THR A 37 30.89 2.38 17.98
C THR A 37 32.24 1.68 17.95
N SER A 38 33.27 2.34 18.43
CA SER A 38 34.64 1.82 18.48
C SER A 38 35.11 1.56 19.91
N MET A 39 36.20 0.83 20.06
CA MET A 39 36.84 0.63 21.36
C MET A 39 37.29 1.97 21.95
N GLY A 40 36.83 2.27 23.14
CA GLY A 40 37.08 3.54 23.84
C GLY A 40 35.91 4.51 23.82
N ASP A 41 34.89 4.26 23.01
CA ASP A 41 33.67 5.04 23.08
C ASP A 41 32.85 4.66 24.31
N THR A 42 32.33 5.66 24.99
CA THR A 42 31.45 5.46 26.16
C THR A 42 29.97 5.38 25.75
N ASP A 43 29.64 5.89 24.59
CA ASP A 43 28.28 5.95 24.04
C ASP A 43 28.22 5.30 22.66
N ARG A 44 27.02 4.84 22.28
CA ARG A 44 26.79 4.26 20.97
C ARG A 44 26.69 5.34 19.93
N ILE A 45 27.46 5.18 18.85
CA ILE A 45 27.40 6.06 17.68
C ILE A 45 26.58 5.38 16.59
N LEU A 46 25.48 6.01 16.22
CA LEU A 46 24.51 5.47 15.28
C LEU A 46 24.40 6.35 14.03
N HIS A 47 24.37 5.71 12.90
CA HIS A 47 24.13 6.33 11.60
C HIS A 47 22.83 5.83 10.99
N ASN A 48 22.19 6.67 10.19
CA ASN A 48 21.00 6.30 9.45
C ASN A 48 21.37 5.36 8.29
N GLY A 49 20.65 4.25 8.21
CA GLY A 49 20.75 3.30 7.11
C GLY A 49 19.61 3.45 6.10
N LEU A 50 19.32 2.37 5.41
CA LEU A 50 18.26 2.31 4.42
C LEU A 50 16.88 2.40 5.08
N ARG A 51 15.97 3.08 4.40
CA ARG A 51 14.57 3.18 4.78
C ARG A 51 13.74 2.22 3.96
N SER A 52 12.71 1.66 4.59
CA SER A 52 11.72 0.82 3.91
C SER A 52 10.32 1.27 4.29
N TYR A 53 9.40 1.09 3.36
CA TYR A 53 8.02 1.49 3.51
C TYR A 53 7.14 0.30 3.12
N SER A 54 6.17 -0.01 3.94
CA SER A 54 5.24 -1.10 3.68
C SER A 54 3.86 -0.75 4.19
N GLY A 55 2.88 -1.49 3.73
CA GLY A 55 1.53 -1.30 4.19
C GLY A 55 0.64 -2.48 3.85
N SER A 56 -0.56 -2.42 4.37
CA SER A 56 -1.60 -3.40 4.09
C SER A 56 -2.98 -2.74 4.07
N ALA A 57 -3.90 -3.40 3.40
CA ALA A 57 -5.28 -2.96 3.35
C ALA A 57 -6.24 -4.14 3.29
N ARG A 58 -7.45 -3.91 3.72
CA ARG A 58 -8.55 -4.87 3.64
C ARG A 58 -9.75 -4.20 3.01
N ALA A 59 -10.34 -4.87 2.03
CA ALA A 59 -11.53 -4.41 1.34
C ALA A 59 -12.54 -5.55 1.22
N TYR A 60 -13.82 -5.22 1.13
CA TYR A 60 -14.81 -6.18 0.70
C TYR A 60 -14.66 -6.46 -0.79
N TYR A 61 -14.80 -7.71 -1.16
CA TYR A 61 -14.84 -8.07 -2.58
C TYR A 61 -16.13 -7.53 -3.20
N TYR A 62 -16.00 -6.84 -4.31
CA TYR A 62 -17.15 -6.27 -5.02
C TYR A 62 -16.89 -6.29 -6.53
N THR A 63 -17.98 -6.27 -7.28
CA THR A 63 -17.98 -5.98 -8.71
C THR A 63 -18.72 -4.68 -8.95
N ASP A 64 -18.27 -3.87 -9.89
CA ASP A 64 -19.00 -2.67 -10.26
C ASP A 64 -20.21 -2.97 -11.14
N ALA A 65 -21.04 -1.94 -11.42
CA ALA A 65 -22.26 -2.08 -12.20
C ALA A 65 -22.03 -2.53 -13.65
N ALA A 66 -20.81 -2.41 -14.16
CA ALA A 66 -20.42 -2.90 -15.48
C ALA A 66 -19.90 -4.34 -15.46
N GLY A 67 -19.95 -5.01 -14.28
CA GLY A 67 -19.47 -6.38 -14.11
C GLY A 67 -17.96 -6.52 -14.01
N GLY A 68 -17.23 -5.40 -14.02
CA GLY A 68 -15.79 -5.37 -13.89
C GLY A 68 -15.35 -4.82 -12.53
N ASN A 69 -14.38 -5.44 -11.94
CA ASN A 69 -13.68 -4.92 -10.77
C ASN A 69 -12.22 -4.68 -11.12
N SER A 70 -12.00 -3.65 -11.91
CA SER A 70 -10.73 -3.47 -12.59
C SER A 70 -9.55 -3.25 -11.63
N LYS A 71 -9.78 -2.62 -10.48
CA LYS A 71 -8.66 -2.24 -9.60
C LYS A 71 -8.36 -3.26 -8.52
N LEU A 72 -9.37 -3.85 -7.91
CA LEU A 72 -9.15 -4.94 -6.98
C LEU A 72 -8.63 -6.17 -7.72
N ASN A 73 -9.13 -6.44 -8.92
CA ASN A 73 -8.59 -7.48 -9.78
C ASN A 73 -7.13 -7.20 -10.18
N LYS A 74 -6.77 -5.96 -10.44
CA LYS A 74 -5.38 -5.61 -10.73
C LYS A 74 -4.45 -5.94 -9.55
N VAL A 75 -4.87 -5.66 -8.33
CA VAL A 75 -4.12 -6.04 -7.12
C VAL A 75 -3.96 -7.55 -7.04
N LEU A 76 -5.03 -8.29 -7.30
CA LEU A 76 -4.99 -9.76 -7.30
C LEU A 76 -4.05 -10.30 -8.39
N THR A 77 -4.16 -9.80 -9.62
CA THR A 77 -3.34 -10.26 -10.73
C THR A 77 -1.86 -9.87 -10.60
N ALA A 78 -1.56 -8.75 -9.96
CA ALA A 78 -0.18 -8.36 -9.70
C ALA A 78 0.53 -9.31 -8.72
N ALA A 79 -0.21 -9.99 -7.85
CA ALA A 79 0.34 -10.93 -6.89
C ALA A 79 0.30 -12.38 -7.36
N ILE A 80 -0.62 -12.74 -8.23
CA ILE A 80 -0.86 -14.11 -8.66
C ILE A 80 -0.24 -14.32 -10.05
N LYS A 81 0.73 -15.23 -10.10
CA LYS A 81 1.27 -15.71 -11.37
C LYS A 81 0.34 -16.76 -11.97
N GLU A 82 -0.12 -16.55 -13.19
CA GLU A 82 -0.80 -17.59 -13.94
C GLU A 82 0.19 -18.70 -14.33
N SER A 83 -0.17 -19.93 -14.03
CA SER A 83 0.74 -21.08 -14.25
C SER A 83 0.83 -21.53 -15.69
N GLU A 84 -0.11 -21.16 -16.52
CA GLU A 84 -0.17 -21.61 -17.93
C GLU A 84 -0.72 -20.49 -18.81
N GLY A 85 0.12 -19.89 -19.57
CA GLY A 85 -0.35 -18.98 -20.57
C GLY A 85 0.62 -17.88 -20.93
N THR A 86 0.40 -17.35 -22.07
CA THR A 86 0.92 -16.08 -22.52
C THR A 86 0.29 -14.98 -21.69
N ALA A 87 0.57 -14.96 -20.42
CA ALA A 87 -0.05 -14.02 -19.53
C ALA A 87 0.58 -12.62 -19.70
N SER A 88 -0.19 -11.77 -20.25
CA SER A 88 -0.13 -10.37 -19.86
C SER A 88 -0.59 -10.32 -18.39
N GLY A 89 0.29 -10.29 -17.47
CA GLY A 89 -0.02 -10.41 -16.05
C GLY A 89 0.67 -11.60 -15.42
N ASP A 90 1.82 -11.94 -15.95
CA ASP A 90 2.70 -12.97 -15.41
C ASP A 90 3.34 -12.53 -14.09
N GLY A 91 2.54 -11.96 -13.27
CA GLY A 91 2.80 -11.52 -11.92
C GLY A 91 4.25 -11.38 -11.54
N ALA A 92 4.56 -10.46 -10.75
CA ALA A 92 5.76 -10.39 -9.93
C ALA A 92 7.11 -10.13 -10.62
N ASN A 93 7.24 -10.13 -11.92
CA ASN A 93 8.56 -9.94 -12.56
C ASN A 93 8.61 -8.87 -13.65
N ALA A 94 7.48 -8.34 -14.07
CA ALA A 94 7.47 -7.26 -15.03
C ALA A 94 7.38 -5.91 -14.32
N GLU A 95 8.12 -4.92 -14.78
CA GLU A 95 7.98 -3.54 -14.29
C GLU A 95 6.54 -3.02 -14.40
N SER A 96 5.75 -3.60 -15.31
CA SER A 96 4.32 -3.30 -15.45
C SER A 96 3.45 -3.75 -14.29
N ASP A 97 3.94 -4.63 -13.43
CA ASP A 97 3.22 -5.11 -12.24
C ASP A 97 3.41 -4.21 -11.03
N GLU A 98 4.30 -3.24 -11.13
CA GLU A 98 4.44 -2.19 -10.12
C GLU A 98 3.18 -1.34 -10.11
N VAL A 99 2.57 -1.21 -8.96
CA VAL A 99 1.34 -0.44 -8.78
C VAL A 99 1.60 0.85 -8.01
N LYS A 100 0.86 1.88 -8.36
CA LYS A 100 0.86 3.14 -7.62
C LYS A 100 -0.16 3.04 -6.49
N ILE A 101 0.31 3.09 -5.26
CA ILE A 101 -0.54 3.08 -4.07
C ILE A 101 -0.60 4.50 -3.51
N GLU A 102 -1.79 4.98 -3.27
CA GLU A 102 -2.04 6.27 -2.66
C GLU A 102 -2.93 6.10 -1.43
N CYS A 103 -2.35 6.34 -0.25
CA CYS A 103 -3.08 6.36 1.02
C CYS A 103 -3.54 7.79 1.29
N ILE A 104 -4.83 7.98 1.48
CA ILE A 104 -5.44 9.31 1.57
C ILE A 104 -6.13 9.47 2.93
N LEU A 105 -5.89 10.62 3.55
CA LEU A 105 -6.68 11.13 4.65
C LEU A 105 -7.34 12.44 4.19
N GLU A 106 -8.64 12.44 4.05
CA GLU A 106 -9.39 13.59 3.56
C GLU A 106 -9.70 14.59 4.66
N ASP A 107 -9.53 15.83 4.30
CA ASP A 107 -9.79 17.00 5.15
C ASP A 107 -10.85 17.93 4.50
N GLY A 108 -11.78 17.38 3.78
CA GLY A 108 -12.77 18.17 3.07
C GLY A 108 -12.18 18.90 1.84
N SER A 109 -11.49 20.00 2.03
CA SER A 109 -10.93 20.81 0.92
C SER A 109 -9.46 20.55 0.63
N SER A 110 -8.75 19.86 1.51
CA SER A 110 -7.30 19.65 1.39
C SER A 110 -6.93 18.21 1.74
N PRO A 111 -7.09 17.26 0.81
CA PRO A 111 -6.75 15.88 1.08
C PRO A 111 -5.25 15.72 1.35
N ARG A 112 -4.92 14.93 2.36
CA ARG A 112 -3.56 14.53 2.68
C ARG A 112 -3.31 13.15 2.11
N SER A 113 -2.33 13.02 1.26
CA SER A 113 -2.02 11.75 0.60
C SER A 113 -0.56 11.37 0.74
N LEU A 114 -0.32 10.06 0.72
CA LEU A 114 0.98 9.45 0.69
C LEU A 114 1.03 8.50 -0.50
N VAL A 115 1.89 8.80 -1.46
CA VAL A 115 1.93 8.12 -2.75
C VAL A 115 3.22 7.34 -2.90
N PHE A 116 3.10 6.06 -3.24
CA PHE A 116 4.23 5.18 -3.50
C PHE A 116 4.07 4.44 -4.82
N LYS A 117 5.19 4.08 -5.40
CA LYS A 117 5.24 2.91 -6.29
C LYS A 117 5.54 1.68 -5.43
N ALA A 118 4.80 0.63 -5.60
CA ALA A 118 4.87 -0.53 -4.73
C ALA A 118 4.67 -1.84 -5.47
N TRP A 119 5.21 -2.89 -4.88
CA TRP A 119 4.95 -4.27 -5.27
C TRP A 119 3.96 -4.88 -4.31
N ILE A 120 2.97 -5.58 -4.84
CA ILE A 120 2.06 -6.37 -4.01
C ILE A 120 2.78 -7.63 -3.58
N THR A 121 2.98 -7.78 -2.27
CA THR A 121 3.76 -8.88 -1.71
C THR A 121 2.91 -10.05 -1.28
N SER A 122 1.66 -9.81 -0.89
CA SER A 122 0.73 -10.88 -0.56
C SER A 122 -0.71 -10.44 -0.79
N VAL A 123 -1.55 -11.40 -1.14
CA VAL A 123 -2.99 -11.22 -1.27
C VAL A 123 -3.67 -12.44 -0.66
N GLY A 124 -4.64 -12.19 0.20
CA GLY A 124 -5.51 -13.22 0.76
C GLY A 124 -6.96 -12.90 0.43
N MET A 125 -7.74 -13.92 0.15
CA MET A 125 -9.17 -13.80 -0.05
C MET A 125 -9.88 -14.77 0.89
N SER A 126 -10.94 -14.31 1.55
CA SER A 126 -11.73 -15.14 2.43
C SER A 126 -13.22 -14.96 2.13
N SER A 127 -13.94 -16.07 2.24
CA SER A 127 -15.39 -16.10 2.09
C SER A 127 -15.96 -17.15 3.02
N SER A 128 -16.99 -16.78 3.77
CA SER A 128 -17.70 -17.69 4.66
C SER A 128 -19.21 -17.48 4.55
N VAL A 129 -19.97 -18.52 4.88
CA VAL A 129 -21.44 -18.46 4.84
C VAL A 129 -21.94 -17.43 5.85
N GLY A 130 -22.76 -16.51 5.39
CA GLY A 130 -23.33 -15.44 6.21
C GLY A 130 -22.48 -14.19 6.33
N GLU A 131 -21.30 -14.17 5.70
CA GLU A 131 -20.41 -13.01 5.70
C GLU A 131 -20.11 -12.52 4.28
N VAL A 132 -19.78 -11.25 4.17
CA VAL A 132 -19.32 -10.67 2.91
C VAL A 132 -17.86 -11.09 2.67
N SER A 133 -17.59 -11.56 1.46
CA SER A 133 -16.22 -11.91 1.06
C SER A 133 -15.29 -10.72 1.16
N SER A 134 -14.10 -10.94 1.66
CA SER A 134 -13.08 -9.89 1.84
C SER A 134 -11.77 -10.26 1.18
N VAL A 135 -11.02 -9.23 0.82
CA VAL A 135 -9.67 -9.34 0.26
C VAL A 135 -8.72 -8.56 1.15
N ASP A 136 -7.67 -9.23 1.60
CA ASP A 136 -6.56 -8.61 2.30
C ASP A 136 -5.35 -8.59 1.37
N PHE A 137 -4.67 -7.47 1.29
CA PHE A 137 -3.43 -7.39 0.53
C PHE A 137 -2.41 -6.54 1.25
N SER A 138 -1.15 -6.85 1.00
CA SER A 138 -0.03 -6.08 1.52
C SER A 138 0.92 -5.71 0.39
N TRP A 139 1.63 -4.60 0.60
CA TRP A 139 2.58 -4.10 -0.37
C TRP A 139 3.87 -3.66 0.30
N GLU A 140 4.91 -3.61 -0.50
CA GLU A 140 6.18 -3.02 -0.12
C GLU A 140 6.58 -1.97 -1.16
N ALA A 141 6.91 -0.78 -0.70
CA ALA A 141 7.22 0.32 -1.58
C ALA A 141 8.57 0.16 -2.26
N ASN A 142 8.61 0.50 -3.52
CA ASN A 142 9.85 0.58 -4.30
C ASN A 142 10.41 1.99 -4.22
N GLY A 143 11.27 2.23 -3.24
CA GLY A 143 11.88 3.53 -3.02
C GLY A 143 11.09 4.47 -2.12
N ALA A 144 11.44 5.74 -2.16
CA ALA A 144 10.82 6.77 -1.35
C ALA A 144 9.44 7.17 -1.86
N PRO A 145 8.60 7.80 -1.01
CA PRO A 145 7.34 8.39 -1.44
C PRO A 145 7.55 9.36 -2.60
N ILE A 146 6.57 9.41 -3.50
CA ILE A 146 6.60 10.32 -4.65
C ILE A 146 6.48 11.77 -4.17
N SER A 147 7.13 12.69 -4.85
CA SER A 147 7.18 14.12 -4.52
C SER A 147 5.81 14.81 -4.43
N SER A 148 4.78 14.22 -5.04
CA SER A 148 3.40 14.68 -4.94
C SER A 148 2.70 14.30 -3.63
N SER A 149 3.37 13.58 -2.74
CA SER A 149 2.81 13.21 -1.43
C SER A 149 2.63 14.44 -0.55
N THR A 150 1.40 14.73 -0.18
CA THR A 150 1.06 15.91 0.64
C THR A 150 1.07 15.61 2.13
N LEU A 151 0.98 14.34 2.53
CA LEU A 151 1.01 13.93 3.93
C LEU A 151 2.33 14.29 4.61
N LEU A 152 3.43 14.23 3.87
CA LEU A 152 4.76 14.55 4.34
C LEU A 152 5.18 15.99 4.06
N ALA A 153 4.34 16.78 3.41
CA ALA A 153 4.62 18.19 3.15
C ALA A 153 4.53 18.99 4.45
N THR A 154 5.59 19.71 4.72
CA THR A 154 5.66 20.62 5.88
C THR A 154 5.21 22.03 5.51
#